data_9450eb675f3975953cf2d72d333dc374
#
_entry.id   9450eb675f3975953cf2d72d333dc374
#
_cell.length_a   1.000
_cell.length_b   1.000
_cell.length_c   1.000
_cell.angle_alpha   90.00
_cell.angle_beta   90.00
_cell.angle_gamma   90.00
#
_symmetry.space_group_name_H-M   'P 1'
#
loop_
_entity.id
_entity.type
_entity.pdbx_description
1 polymer ?
#
loop_
_entity_poly.entity_id
_entity_poly.type
_entity_poly.pdbx_seq_one_letter_code
_entity_poly.pdbx_strand_id
1 'polypeptide(L)'
;MPKPLYFAHNLTLGDPTASVGLCLLWTPQERVLPALMPQTYSIAGNLYSREGISYLLRNVLAWPTIRTLVLCGKDLTKSGAALLALMHEGVDANHCILGEGTQLHKAISLAAIELFRQNVQVIDARETLKPQAIAALLANLPHNSEPFLPEPLLFPYEEPVAESFSAEASGFLLRETTIQRAYLKLIWQIMTFGQNNQTQHGPDQRELLDLMTVVTNESGKETEFSSAPWLPFSPADLREYITQLTQAGQASSGVSYTYGDRLRAYAGKFDQIAAIVQDLRQNAVSRRAVATLWQPQEDSSAPNPPCLCLVQTRLRDKQLFLTAYFRSHDIYRAWAMNAYGLRALQIFISNELEVLASDLIIVSHSAHIYAYDWEAAQKLIEAHYRQSNPRATHDPRGSFVISVEDTALAVQHFSPEGKHLQTFRAQTARKLSAFLTPFISDIAHAIYLGQELQKAEIAFRKGLNYQQDKDFLL
;
A
#
# COMPACT_ATOMS: atom_id res chain seq x y z
N MET A 1 -17.21 35.89 14.42
CA MET A 1 -17.13 34.44 14.15
C MET A 1 -15.84 33.95 14.74
N PRO A 2 -15.85 32.85 15.52
CA PRO A 2 -14.63 32.25 16.02
C PRO A 2 -13.77 31.78 14.84
N LYS A 3 -12.49 32.13 14.82
CA LYS A 3 -11.50 31.73 13.85
C LYS A 3 -10.18 31.40 14.57
N PRO A 4 -9.39 30.44 14.10
CA PRO A 4 -9.58 29.61 12.92
C PRO A 4 -10.33 28.30 13.23
N LEU A 5 -11.12 27.81 12.27
CA LEU A 5 -11.66 26.46 12.28
C LEU A 5 -10.78 25.54 11.39
N TYR A 6 -10.38 24.41 11.94
CA TYR A 6 -9.62 23.40 11.20
C TYR A 6 -10.56 22.62 10.29
N PHE A 7 -10.16 22.39 9.05
CA PHE A 7 -10.97 21.75 8.00
C PHE A 7 -12.32 22.46 7.75
N ALA A 8 -12.33 23.78 7.80
CA ALA A 8 -13.55 24.59 7.65
C ALA A 8 -14.37 24.26 6.39
N HIS A 9 -13.70 23.85 5.30
CA HIS A 9 -14.36 23.45 4.05
C HIS A 9 -15.15 22.13 4.15
N ASN A 10 -14.90 21.32 5.19
CA ASN A 10 -15.63 20.07 5.46
C ASN A 10 -16.70 20.22 6.55
N LEU A 11 -16.87 21.43 7.05
CA LEU A 11 -17.81 21.72 8.13
C LEU A 11 -19.01 22.51 7.60
N THR A 12 -20.20 22.14 8.04
CA THR A 12 -21.42 22.90 7.78
C THR A 12 -21.75 23.74 9.00
N LEU A 13 -21.86 25.09 8.81
CA LEU A 13 -22.22 26.03 9.87
C LEU A 13 -23.73 26.13 9.97
N GLY A 14 -24.23 26.05 11.20
CA GLY A 14 -25.62 26.38 11.58
C GLY A 14 -25.70 27.75 12.24
N ASP A 15 -26.48 27.84 13.30
CA ASP A 15 -26.65 29.08 14.09
C ASP A 15 -25.43 29.25 15.01
N PRO A 16 -24.66 30.36 14.88
CA PRO A 16 -23.51 30.61 15.74
C PRO A 16 -23.86 30.82 17.23
N THR A 17 -25.11 31.02 17.56
CA THR A 17 -25.59 31.15 18.94
C THR A 17 -26.00 29.83 19.58
N ALA A 18 -26.14 28.77 18.78
CA ALA A 18 -26.42 27.42 19.28
C ALA A 18 -25.20 26.83 20.01
N SER A 19 -25.47 26.07 21.06
CA SER A 19 -24.42 25.42 21.88
C SER A 19 -24.14 23.98 21.55
N VAL A 20 -24.69 23.49 20.45
CA VAL A 20 -24.58 22.07 20.03
C VAL A 20 -23.71 21.94 18.80
N GLY A 21 -22.69 21.09 18.89
CA GLY A 21 -21.94 20.57 17.75
C GLY A 21 -22.46 19.19 17.33
N LEU A 22 -22.55 18.92 16.05
CA LEU A 22 -23.00 17.65 15.50
C LEU A 22 -21.84 16.89 14.84
N CYS A 23 -21.53 15.70 15.36
CA CYS A 23 -20.49 14.83 14.87
C CYS A 23 -21.10 13.60 14.20
N LEU A 24 -21.03 13.54 12.85
CA LEU A 24 -21.76 12.57 12.02
C LEU A 24 -20.97 11.30 11.69
N LEU A 25 -19.79 11.11 12.26
CA LEU A 25 -18.89 9.97 11.99
C LEU A 25 -18.75 9.71 10.48
N TRP A 26 -19.10 8.49 10.01
CA TRP A 26 -19.04 8.12 8.60
C TRP A 26 -20.33 8.35 7.81
N THR A 27 -21.37 8.87 8.45
CA THR A 27 -22.63 9.18 7.75
C THR A 27 -22.50 10.52 7.00
N PRO A 28 -22.73 10.55 5.67
CA PRO A 28 -22.64 11.79 4.90
C PRO A 28 -23.60 12.88 5.42
N GLN A 29 -23.11 14.12 5.49
CA GLN A 29 -23.88 15.26 5.99
C GLN A 29 -25.17 15.48 5.18
N GLU A 30 -25.12 15.26 3.88
CA GLU A 30 -26.23 15.44 2.93
C GLU A 30 -27.43 14.54 3.23
N ARG A 31 -27.21 13.46 3.99
CA ARG A 31 -28.28 12.53 4.40
C ARG A 31 -29.00 12.95 5.68
N VAL A 32 -28.35 13.76 6.48
CA VAL A 32 -28.84 14.12 7.83
C VAL A 32 -29.27 15.58 7.90
N LEU A 33 -28.41 16.51 7.48
CA LEU A 33 -28.62 17.95 7.65
C LEU A 33 -29.90 18.48 7.02
N PRO A 34 -30.40 18.02 5.86
CA PRO A 34 -31.66 18.53 5.29
C PRO A 34 -32.90 18.29 6.16
N ALA A 35 -32.83 17.36 7.11
CA ALA A 35 -33.93 17.11 8.07
C ALA A 35 -33.80 17.92 9.36
N LEU A 36 -32.70 18.66 9.54
CA LEU A 36 -32.41 19.44 10.74
C LEU A 36 -32.72 20.90 10.52
N MET A 37 -33.19 21.58 11.56
CA MET A 37 -33.33 23.05 11.55
C MET A 37 -31.96 23.67 11.88
N PRO A 38 -31.42 24.59 11.04
CA PRO A 38 -30.11 25.20 11.23
C PRO A 38 -29.87 25.83 12.59
N GLN A 39 -30.92 26.31 13.23
CA GLN A 39 -30.88 26.93 14.58
C GLN A 39 -30.66 25.93 15.72
N THR A 40 -30.73 24.61 15.46
CA THR A 40 -30.55 23.58 16.50
C THR A 40 -29.10 23.15 16.72
N TYR A 41 -28.19 23.60 15.87
CA TYR A 41 -26.76 23.30 16.00
C TYR A 41 -25.92 24.48 15.52
N SER A 42 -24.70 24.62 16.07
CA SER A 42 -23.75 25.66 15.64
C SER A 42 -22.86 25.18 14.49
N ILE A 43 -22.45 23.94 14.53
CA ILE A 43 -21.51 23.32 13.57
C ILE A 43 -21.81 21.82 13.41
N ALA A 44 -21.71 21.35 12.19
CA ALA A 44 -21.77 19.92 11.87
C ALA A 44 -20.53 19.49 11.08
N GLY A 45 -20.02 18.30 11.38
CA GLY A 45 -18.86 17.73 10.69
C GLY A 45 -18.79 16.21 10.84
N ASN A 46 -17.90 15.60 10.08
CA ASN A 46 -17.61 14.18 10.15
C ASN A 46 -16.33 13.91 10.92
N LEU A 47 -16.29 12.83 11.68
CA LEU A 47 -15.09 12.33 12.37
C LEU A 47 -14.71 10.97 11.78
N TYR A 48 -13.97 11.00 10.68
CA TYR A 48 -13.63 9.80 9.90
C TYR A 48 -12.51 8.96 10.51
N SER A 49 -11.66 9.54 11.34
CA SER A 49 -10.53 8.84 11.96
C SER A 49 -10.36 9.22 13.42
N ARG A 50 -9.58 8.43 14.17
CA ARG A 50 -9.27 8.70 15.58
C ARG A 50 -8.38 9.94 15.72
N GLU A 51 -7.47 10.17 14.78
CA GLU A 51 -6.62 11.37 14.72
C GLU A 51 -7.44 12.65 14.55
N GLY A 52 -8.61 12.54 13.91
CA GLY A 52 -9.59 13.63 13.76
C GLY A 52 -10.05 14.22 15.10
N ILE A 53 -9.94 13.49 16.22
CA ILE A 53 -10.29 13.96 17.57
C ILE A 53 -9.44 15.20 17.93
N SER A 54 -8.18 15.23 17.54
CA SER A 54 -7.32 16.41 17.80
C SER A 54 -7.82 17.68 17.11
N TYR A 55 -8.40 17.56 15.92
CA TYR A 55 -8.99 18.71 15.21
C TYR A 55 -10.35 19.08 15.77
N LEU A 56 -11.16 18.11 16.19
CA LEU A 56 -12.42 18.34 16.89
C LEU A 56 -12.17 19.12 18.19
N LEU A 57 -11.19 18.72 18.99
CA LEU A 57 -10.78 19.45 20.21
C LEU A 57 -10.40 20.90 19.89
N ARG A 58 -9.55 21.12 18.87
CA ARG A 58 -9.15 22.47 18.46
C ARG A 58 -10.35 23.32 18.07
N ASN A 59 -11.29 22.78 17.30
CA ASN A 59 -12.47 23.51 16.87
C ASN A 59 -13.39 23.87 18.05
N VAL A 60 -13.60 22.96 18.99
CA VAL A 60 -14.44 23.22 20.16
C VAL A 60 -13.78 24.21 21.13
N LEU A 61 -12.46 24.08 21.36
CA LEU A 61 -11.72 25.03 22.21
C LEU A 61 -11.61 26.42 21.58
N ALA A 62 -11.60 26.51 20.24
CA ALA A 62 -11.69 27.76 19.51
C ALA A 62 -13.12 28.33 19.47
N TRP A 63 -14.13 27.51 19.79
CA TRP A 63 -15.53 27.89 19.83
C TRP A 63 -16.18 27.46 21.15
N PRO A 64 -15.86 28.13 22.26
CA PRO A 64 -16.22 27.73 23.61
C PRO A 64 -17.72 27.81 23.97
N THR A 65 -18.57 28.29 23.08
CA THR A 65 -20.03 28.18 23.21
C THR A 65 -20.54 26.77 22.93
N ILE A 66 -19.77 25.89 22.28
CA ILE A 66 -20.16 24.50 22.08
C ILE A 66 -20.02 23.75 23.41
N ARG A 67 -21.16 23.46 24.02
CA ARG A 67 -21.28 22.76 25.32
C ARG A 67 -21.74 21.31 25.20
N THR A 68 -22.31 20.95 24.03
CA THR A 68 -22.82 19.61 23.77
C THR A 68 -22.35 19.15 22.40
N LEU A 69 -21.81 17.95 22.32
CA LEU A 69 -21.52 17.25 21.07
C LEU A 69 -22.47 16.08 20.94
N VAL A 70 -23.26 16.05 19.89
CA VAL A 70 -24.10 14.90 19.55
C VAL A 70 -23.33 14.01 18.57
N LEU A 71 -22.94 12.84 19.05
CA LEU A 71 -22.18 11.85 18.30
C LEU A 71 -23.15 10.88 17.65
N CYS A 72 -23.30 10.91 16.33
CA CYS A 72 -24.25 10.07 15.60
C CYS A 72 -23.67 9.56 14.29
N GLY A 73 -24.37 8.61 13.65
CA GLY A 73 -23.92 8.01 12.42
C GLY A 73 -23.09 6.73 12.63
N LYS A 74 -22.62 6.17 11.51
CA LYS A 74 -21.95 4.86 11.50
C LYS A 74 -20.48 4.99 11.91
N ASP A 75 -20.07 4.29 12.96
CA ASP A 75 -18.70 4.32 13.51
C ASP A 75 -17.82 3.22 12.91
N LEU A 76 -17.32 3.42 11.69
CA LEU A 76 -16.56 2.42 10.94
C LEU A 76 -15.10 2.26 11.45
N THR A 77 -14.50 3.37 11.88
CA THR A 77 -13.09 3.40 12.33
C THR A 77 -12.94 3.42 13.84
N LYS A 78 -14.04 3.26 14.57
CA LYS A 78 -14.11 3.40 16.03
C LYS A 78 -13.64 4.78 16.54
N SER A 79 -13.74 5.82 15.70
CA SER A 79 -13.41 7.19 16.09
C SER A 79 -14.39 7.75 17.13
N GLY A 80 -15.66 7.35 17.03
CA GLY A 80 -16.68 7.67 18.04
C GLY A 80 -16.42 6.98 19.37
N ALA A 81 -16.04 5.69 19.35
CA ALA A 81 -15.66 4.95 20.55
C ALA A 81 -14.45 5.62 21.24
N ALA A 82 -13.43 6.01 20.47
CA ALA A 82 -12.26 6.69 21.00
C ALA A 82 -12.58 8.08 21.61
N LEU A 83 -13.51 8.83 21.00
CA LEU A 83 -13.98 10.09 21.59
C LEU A 83 -14.70 9.88 22.93
N LEU A 84 -15.52 8.84 23.03
CA LEU A 84 -16.17 8.49 24.32
C LEU A 84 -15.16 8.01 25.36
N ALA A 85 -14.15 7.20 24.95
CA ALA A 85 -13.08 6.82 25.85
C ALA A 85 -12.29 8.03 26.37
N LEU A 86 -11.99 9.00 25.50
CA LEU A 86 -11.41 10.27 25.91
C LEU A 86 -12.25 10.94 26.99
N MET A 87 -13.57 10.97 26.83
CA MET A 87 -14.45 11.63 27.80
C MET A 87 -14.49 10.90 29.17
N HIS A 88 -14.47 9.57 29.18
CA HIS A 88 -14.57 8.76 30.39
C HIS A 88 -13.22 8.56 31.06
N GLU A 89 -12.21 8.12 30.31
CA GLU A 89 -10.92 7.67 30.83
C GLU A 89 -9.86 8.78 30.83
N GLY A 90 -9.93 9.72 29.87
CA GLY A 90 -8.95 10.79 29.69
C GLY A 90 -7.73 10.36 28.89
N VAL A 91 -6.60 11.04 29.15
CA VAL A 91 -5.32 10.82 28.46
C VAL A 91 -4.19 10.62 29.46
N ASP A 92 -3.14 9.92 29.06
CA ASP A 92 -1.90 9.81 29.84
C ASP A 92 -0.96 11.04 29.62
N ALA A 93 0.20 11.02 30.28
CA ALA A 93 1.22 12.06 30.15
C ALA A 93 1.81 12.19 28.72
N ASN A 94 1.63 11.18 27.86
CA ASN A 94 2.06 11.17 26.49
C ASN A 94 0.96 11.58 25.49
N HIS A 95 -0.19 12.08 26.01
CA HIS A 95 -1.38 12.45 25.23
C HIS A 95 -2.09 11.24 24.58
N CYS A 96 -1.85 10.02 25.04
CA CYS A 96 -2.56 8.84 24.56
C CYS A 96 -3.89 8.67 25.29
N ILE A 97 -4.99 8.50 24.55
CA ILE A 97 -6.31 8.21 25.11
C ILE A 97 -6.24 6.84 25.80
N LEU A 98 -6.57 6.83 27.09
CA LEU A 98 -6.53 5.61 27.90
C LEU A 98 -7.53 4.57 27.37
N GLY A 99 -7.11 3.31 27.32
CA GLY A 99 -7.91 2.21 26.78
C GLY A 99 -7.97 2.09 25.26
N GLU A 100 -7.60 3.13 24.49
CA GLU A 100 -7.70 3.14 23.02
C GLU A 100 -6.35 3.30 22.32
N GLY A 101 -5.31 3.76 23.01
CA GLY A 101 -3.95 3.93 22.47
C GLY A 101 -3.81 5.02 21.41
N THR A 102 -4.87 5.79 21.14
CA THR A 102 -4.84 6.90 20.18
C THR A 102 -4.12 8.08 20.77
N GLN A 103 -3.06 8.56 20.10
CA GLN A 103 -2.33 9.74 20.55
C GLN A 103 -2.94 11.02 20.00
N LEU A 104 -3.23 11.97 20.88
CA LEU A 104 -3.64 13.33 20.52
C LEU A 104 -2.41 14.19 20.22
N HIS A 105 -2.61 15.27 19.46
CA HIS A 105 -1.52 16.18 19.12
C HIS A 105 -0.97 16.88 20.39
N LYS A 106 0.32 16.73 20.63
CA LYS A 106 1.02 17.27 21.81
C LYS A 106 0.96 18.80 21.94
N ALA A 107 0.69 19.49 20.84
CA ALA A 107 0.45 20.95 20.87
C ALA A 107 -0.80 21.36 21.68
N ILE A 108 -1.77 20.45 21.85
CA ILE A 108 -2.93 20.68 22.72
C ILE A 108 -2.51 20.32 24.16
N SER A 109 -2.44 21.29 25.05
CA SER A 109 -1.99 21.01 26.42
C SER A 109 -2.94 20.05 27.15
N LEU A 110 -2.40 19.24 28.07
CA LEU A 110 -3.20 18.32 28.89
C LEU A 110 -4.28 19.07 29.67
N ALA A 111 -3.97 20.29 30.15
CA ALA A 111 -4.94 21.16 30.83
C ALA A 111 -6.12 21.56 29.92
N ALA A 112 -5.86 21.81 28.62
CA ALA A 112 -6.93 22.14 27.68
C ALA A 112 -7.79 20.91 27.33
N ILE A 113 -7.20 19.73 27.26
CA ILE A 113 -7.93 18.47 27.08
C ILE A 113 -8.86 18.23 28.27
N GLU A 114 -8.36 18.40 29.47
CA GLU A 114 -9.15 18.23 30.70
C GLU A 114 -10.26 19.30 30.79
N LEU A 115 -9.98 20.54 30.42
CA LEU A 115 -10.97 21.61 30.36
C LEU A 115 -12.12 21.26 29.37
N PHE A 116 -11.80 20.68 28.22
CA PHE A 116 -12.81 20.19 27.28
C PHE A 116 -13.65 19.08 27.93
N ARG A 117 -13.03 18.09 28.57
CA ARG A 117 -13.73 16.97 29.22
C ARG A 117 -14.70 17.44 30.32
N GLN A 118 -14.32 18.46 31.07
CA GLN A 118 -15.13 18.99 32.19
C GLN A 118 -16.30 19.86 31.73
N ASN A 119 -16.20 20.49 30.55
CA ASN A 119 -17.14 21.52 30.12
C ASN A 119 -18.01 21.13 28.92
N VAL A 120 -17.65 20.06 28.20
CA VAL A 120 -18.39 19.61 27.02
C VAL A 120 -19.01 18.23 27.31
N GLN A 121 -20.32 18.16 27.12
CA GLN A 121 -21.03 16.88 27.19
C GLN A 121 -21.03 16.20 25.81
N VAL A 122 -20.68 14.92 25.76
CA VAL A 122 -20.83 14.11 24.54
C VAL A 122 -22.02 13.17 24.72
N ILE A 123 -23.01 13.31 23.84
CA ILE A 123 -24.21 12.46 23.80
C ILE A 123 -23.98 11.37 22.76
N ASP A 124 -23.92 10.11 23.18
CA ASP A 124 -23.80 8.97 22.29
C ASP A 124 -25.16 8.62 21.66
N ALA A 125 -25.31 9.00 20.39
CA ALA A 125 -26.45 8.70 19.56
C ALA A 125 -26.06 7.88 18.31
N ARG A 126 -24.95 7.11 18.36
CA ARG A 126 -24.43 6.35 17.22
C ARG A 126 -25.40 5.31 16.65
N GLU A 127 -26.29 4.78 17.48
CA GLU A 127 -27.35 3.86 17.03
C GLU A 127 -28.52 4.58 16.37
N THR A 128 -28.64 5.90 16.54
CA THR A 128 -29.71 6.71 15.98
C THR A 128 -29.34 7.16 14.57
N LEU A 129 -29.74 6.38 13.57
CA LEU A 129 -29.41 6.65 12.17
C LEU A 129 -30.50 7.41 11.39
N LYS A 130 -31.71 7.52 11.95
CA LYS A 130 -32.83 8.23 11.28
C LYS A 130 -32.69 9.73 11.48
N PRO A 131 -32.66 10.55 10.41
CA PRO A 131 -32.50 11.99 10.52
C PRO A 131 -33.57 12.68 11.38
N GLN A 132 -34.82 12.19 11.32
CA GLN A 132 -35.94 12.71 12.13
C GLN A 132 -35.74 12.46 13.64
N ALA A 133 -35.13 11.33 14.02
CA ALA A 133 -34.84 11.04 15.42
C ALA A 133 -33.69 11.93 15.92
N ILE A 134 -32.69 12.23 15.09
CA ILE A 134 -31.64 13.19 15.40
C ILE A 134 -32.23 14.60 15.55
N ALA A 135 -33.13 15.01 14.66
CA ALA A 135 -33.83 16.29 14.75
C ALA A 135 -34.62 16.42 16.07
N ALA A 136 -35.37 15.38 16.45
CA ALA A 136 -36.12 15.35 17.73
C ALA A 136 -35.15 15.39 18.95
N LEU A 137 -34.01 14.72 18.90
CA LEU A 137 -33.00 14.80 19.94
C LEU A 137 -32.50 16.23 20.08
N LEU A 138 -32.06 16.88 18.98
CA LEU A 138 -31.52 18.22 19.00
C LEU A 138 -32.56 19.28 19.52
N ALA A 139 -33.82 19.13 19.15
CA ALA A 139 -34.90 20.04 19.57
C ALA A 139 -35.16 20.00 21.09
N ASN A 140 -34.80 18.90 21.76
CA ASN A 140 -34.99 18.70 23.20
C ASN A 140 -33.74 19.01 24.05
N LEU A 141 -32.61 19.38 23.41
CA LEU A 141 -31.42 19.74 24.16
C LEU A 141 -31.51 21.15 24.77
N PRO A 142 -31.00 21.35 26.00
CA PRO A 142 -30.97 22.68 26.61
C PRO A 142 -30.05 23.61 25.84
N HIS A 143 -30.51 24.80 25.53
CA HIS A 143 -29.73 25.89 24.95
C HIS A 143 -28.94 26.60 26.03
N ASN A 144 -27.67 26.29 26.19
CA ASN A 144 -26.76 27.06 27.03
C ASN A 144 -25.74 27.78 26.12
N SER A 145 -25.93 29.06 25.89
CA SER A 145 -25.08 29.85 25.00
C SER A 145 -23.91 30.53 25.72
N GLU A 146 -23.76 30.34 27.05
CA GLU A 146 -22.61 30.89 27.77
C GLU A 146 -21.35 30.13 27.43
N PRO A 147 -20.31 30.82 26.94
CA PRO A 147 -19.04 30.17 26.64
C PRO A 147 -18.38 29.64 27.93
N PHE A 148 -17.80 28.44 27.89
CA PHE A 148 -17.07 27.86 29.03
C PHE A 148 -15.68 28.47 29.23
N LEU A 149 -15.24 29.31 28.31
CA LEU A 149 -13.99 30.07 28.36
C LEU A 149 -14.29 31.53 28.03
N PRO A 150 -13.66 32.49 28.74
CA PRO A 150 -13.78 33.90 28.41
C PRO A 150 -13.17 34.25 27.05
N GLU A 151 -12.12 33.55 26.65
CA GLU A 151 -11.47 33.70 25.36
C GLU A 151 -11.21 32.32 24.71
N PRO A 152 -11.30 32.25 23.35
CA PRO A 152 -10.97 31.02 22.61
C PRO A 152 -9.52 30.57 22.82
N LEU A 153 -9.31 29.25 23.00
CA LEU A 153 -7.99 28.68 23.01
C LEU A 153 -7.62 28.22 21.59
N LEU A 154 -6.53 28.76 21.07
CA LEU A 154 -5.99 28.45 19.76
C LEU A 154 -4.67 27.70 19.90
N PHE A 155 -4.54 26.58 19.20
CA PHE A 155 -3.32 25.77 19.20
C PHE A 155 -2.70 25.80 17.81
N PRO A 156 -1.39 26.08 17.66
CA PRO A 156 -0.73 26.01 16.39
C PRO A 156 -0.86 24.59 15.81
N TYR A 157 -1.06 24.53 14.51
CA TYR A 157 -1.09 23.28 13.77
C TYR A 157 -0.02 23.33 12.69
N GLU A 158 0.98 22.50 12.83
CA GLU A 158 1.92 22.18 11.77
C GLU A 158 1.46 20.87 11.13
N GLU A 159 1.28 20.87 9.81
CA GLU A 159 1.00 19.62 9.11
C GLU A 159 2.14 18.65 9.38
N PRO A 160 1.88 17.47 9.98
CA PRO A 160 2.93 16.50 10.17
C PRO A 160 3.44 16.07 8.80
N VAL A 161 4.73 16.24 8.56
CA VAL A 161 5.39 15.61 7.40
C VAL A 161 5.43 14.12 7.71
N ALA A 162 4.67 13.34 6.98
CA ALA A 162 4.71 11.89 7.13
C ALA A 162 6.11 11.38 6.74
N GLU A 163 6.81 10.76 7.67
CA GLU A 163 8.11 10.13 7.41
C GLU A 163 7.94 8.88 6.53
N SER A 164 6.78 8.22 6.59
CA SER A 164 6.40 7.10 5.74
C SER A 164 4.89 7.11 5.51
N PHE A 165 4.48 6.52 4.37
CA PHE A 165 3.06 6.33 4.07
C PHE A 165 2.55 5.06 4.75
N SER A 166 1.26 5.04 5.12
CA SER A 166 0.61 3.84 5.62
C SER A 166 0.58 2.75 4.54
N ALA A 167 0.85 1.51 4.93
CA ALA A 167 0.88 0.36 4.03
C ALA A 167 0.37 -0.90 4.73
N GLU A 168 0.34 -1.97 3.98
CA GLU A 168 0.09 -3.32 4.49
C GLU A 168 1.21 -3.72 5.48
N ALA A 169 0.88 -4.60 6.43
CA ALA A 169 1.86 -5.13 7.38
C ALA A 169 2.85 -6.10 6.72
N SER A 170 2.44 -6.80 5.65
CA SER A 170 3.25 -7.77 4.89
C SER A 170 2.56 -8.15 3.57
N GLY A 171 3.27 -8.87 2.68
CA GLY A 171 2.65 -9.46 1.49
C GLY A 171 2.58 -8.52 0.29
N PHE A 172 3.66 -7.85 -0.02
CA PHE A 172 3.76 -6.93 -1.17
C PHE A 172 4.01 -7.68 -2.47
N LEU A 173 3.35 -7.26 -3.55
CA LEU A 173 3.58 -7.79 -4.89
C LEU A 173 4.04 -6.66 -5.83
N LEU A 174 5.16 -6.90 -6.50
CA LEU A 174 5.69 -6.05 -7.55
C LEU A 174 5.89 -6.86 -8.83
N ARG A 175 5.33 -6.38 -9.95
CA ARG A 175 5.52 -6.98 -11.28
C ARG A 175 6.12 -5.96 -12.23
N GLU A 176 7.21 -6.33 -12.91
CA GLU A 176 7.88 -5.49 -13.90
C GLU A 176 8.45 -6.33 -15.04
N THR A 177 8.77 -5.68 -16.13
CA THR A 177 9.29 -6.35 -17.32
C THR A 177 10.78 -6.68 -17.20
N THR A 178 11.57 -5.79 -16.59
CA THR A 178 13.03 -5.95 -16.50
C THR A 178 13.53 -5.76 -15.06
N ILE A 179 14.71 -6.30 -14.75
CA ILE A 179 15.37 -6.17 -13.46
C ILE A 179 15.62 -4.70 -13.10
N GLN A 180 16.05 -3.88 -14.06
CA GLN A 180 16.30 -2.45 -13.84
C GLN A 180 15.06 -1.71 -13.40
N ARG A 181 13.92 -1.95 -14.06
CA ARG A 181 12.65 -1.32 -13.70
C ARG A 181 12.14 -1.81 -12.34
N ALA A 182 12.27 -3.11 -12.10
CA ALA A 182 11.91 -3.70 -10.81
C ALA A 182 12.75 -3.09 -9.67
N TYR A 183 14.05 -2.93 -9.87
CA TYR A 183 14.96 -2.35 -8.88
C TYR A 183 14.58 -0.91 -8.48
N LEU A 184 14.32 -0.03 -9.45
CA LEU A 184 13.87 1.34 -9.18
C LEU A 184 12.55 1.36 -8.41
N LYS A 185 11.61 0.52 -8.80
CA LYS A 185 10.29 0.44 -8.16
C LYS A 185 10.37 -0.14 -6.76
N LEU A 186 11.25 -1.12 -6.53
CA LEU A 186 11.53 -1.69 -5.20
C LEU A 186 12.08 -0.63 -4.25
N ILE A 187 13.11 0.12 -4.69
CA ILE A 187 13.69 1.20 -3.89
C ILE A 187 12.62 2.23 -3.55
N TRP A 188 11.84 2.66 -4.55
CA TRP A 188 10.76 3.62 -4.32
C TRP A 188 9.74 3.08 -3.32
N GLN A 189 9.33 1.82 -3.45
CA GLN A 189 8.32 1.22 -2.58
C GLN A 189 8.80 1.11 -1.13
N ILE A 190 10.05 0.69 -0.91
CA ILE A 190 10.62 0.61 0.44
C ILE A 190 10.84 2.00 1.04
N MET A 191 11.35 2.96 0.25
CA MET A 191 11.55 4.33 0.75
C MET A 191 10.24 5.04 1.07
N THR A 192 9.13 4.67 0.40
CA THR A 192 7.82 5.27 0.58
C THR A 192 7.01 4.59 1.71
N PHE A 193 6.99 3.27 1.74
CA PHE A 193 6.10 2.47 2.60
C PHE A 193 6.84 1.67 3.68
N GLY A 194 8.18 1.57 3.60
CA GLY A 194 8.98 0.80 4.53
C GLY A 194 8.91 1.35 5.96
N GLN A 195 8.75 0.45 6.92
CA GLN A 195 8.78 0.78 8.33
C GLN A 195 10.22 0.92 8.82
N ASN A 196 10.47 1.92 9.66
CA ASN A 196 11.78 2.11 10.30
C ASN A 196 11.96 1.08 11.42
N ASN A 197 12.96 0.24 11.29
CA ASN A 197 13.28 -0.80 12.25
C ASN A 197 14.76 -0.73 12.65
N GLN A 198 15.03 -1.04 13.93
CA GLN A 198 16.40 -1.27 14.40
C GLN A 198 16.90 -2.63 13.92
N THR A 199 18.19 -2.73 13.66
CA THR A 199 18.82 -4.00 13.30
C THR A 199 19.75 -4.50 14.38
N GLN A 200 19.97 -5.81 14.41
CA GLN A 200 20.98 -6.43 15.29
C GLN A 200 22.43 -6.01 14.93
N HIS A 201 22.64 -5.37 13.79
CA HIS A 201 23.93 -4.93 13.29
C HIS A 201 24.21 -3.44 13.53
N GLY A 202 23.30 -2.71 14.18
CA GLY A 202 23.43 -1.32 14.59
C GLY A 202 22.72 -0.28 13.76
N PRO A 203 22.90 -0.16 12.42
CA PRO A 203 22.22 0.87 11.66
C PRO A 203 20.73 0.57 11.51
N ASP A 204 19.90 1.63 11.55
CA ASP A 204 18.48 1.53 11.24
C ASP A 204 18.26 1.13 9.78
N GLN A 205 17.09 0.55 9.51
CA GLN A 205 16.67 0.19 8.16
C GLN A 205 15.19 0.54 7.92
N ARG A 206 14.84 0.80 6.65
CA ARG A 206 13.46 0.75 6.18
C ARG A 206 13.18 -0.62 5.59
N GLU A 207 12.08 -1.23 5.99
CA GLU A 207 11.79 -2.62 5.69
C GLU A 207 10.34 -2.84 5.26
N LEU A 208 10.15 -3.72 4.27
CA LEU A 208 8.88 -4.35 3.91
C LEU A 208 8.99 -5.87 4.10
N LEU A 209 7.95 -6.50 4.66
CA LEU A 209 7.94 -7.95 4.86
C LEU A 209 7.23 -8.67 3.71
N ASP A 210 7.81 -9.83 3.31
CA ASP A 210 7.25 -10.73 2.28
C ASP A 210 6.98 -10.02 0.95
N LEU A 211 7.99 -9.33 0.44
CA LEU A 211 7.91 -8.65 -0.85
C LEU A 211 8.26 -9.64 -1.97
N MET A 212 7.27 -9.95 -2.81
CA MET A 212 7.41 -10.78 -4.01
C MET A 212 7.60 -9.89 -5.24
N THR A 213 8.72 -10.08 -5.92
CA THR A 213 9.01 -9.43 -7.20
C THR A 213 8.92 -10.44 -8.33
N VAL A 214 8.19 -10.10 -9.41
CA VAL A 214 8.06 -10.89 -10.63
C VAL A 214 8.64 -10.11 -11.79
N VAL A 215 9.69 -10.62 -12.42
CA VAL A 215 10.33 -10.06 -13.63
C VAL A 215 9.94 -10.93 -14.83
N THR A 216 9.22 -10.33 -15.79
CA THR A 216 8.51 -11.11 -16.83
C THR A 216 9.22 -11.18 -18.18
N ASN A 217 10.13 -10.24 -18.48
CA ASN A 217 10.75 -10.15 -19.82
C ASN A 217 12.22 -9.69 -19.76
N GLU A 218 13.00 -10.25 -18.84
CA GLU A 218 14.44 -10.02 -18.78
C GLU A 218 15.16 -10.93 -19.77
N SER A 219 15.89 -10.37 -20.73
CA SER A 219 16.58 -11.15 -21.75
C SER A 219 17.84 -11.87 -21.22
N GLY A 220 18.46 -11.29 -20.19
CA GLY A 220 19.74 -11.75 -19.64
C GLY A 220 20.93 -11.50 -20.56
N LYS A 221 20.80 -10.67 -21.62
CA LYS A 221 21.91 -10.30 -22.49
C LYS A 221 22.78 -9.23 -21.83
N GLU A 222 24.10 -9.40 -21.93
CA GLU A 222 25.07 -8.46 -21.34
C GLU A 222 24.91 -7.03 -21.83
N THR A 223 24.47 -6.82 -23.07
CA THR A 223 24.23 -5.49 -23.64
C THR A 223 23.14 -4.70 -22.90
N GLU A 224 22.24 -5.36 -22.19
CA GLU A 224 21.18 -4.69 -21.42
C GLU A 224 21.69 -4.18 -20.06
N PHE A 225 22.68 -4.85 -19.46
CA PHE A 225 23.32 -4.39 -18.22
C PHE A 225 24.03 -3.04 -18.40
N SER A 226 24.58 -2.80 -19.59
CA SER A 226 25.32 -1.58 -19.92
C SER A 226 24.42 -0.35 -20.06
N SER A 227 23.11 -0.53 -20.15
CA SER A 227 22.15 0.56 -20.35
C SER A 227 21.74 1.31 -19.07
N ALA A 228 22.15 0.86 -17.91
CA ALA A 228 21.82 1.46 -16.62
C ALA A 228 23.07 1.79 -15.79
N PRO A 229 23.80 2.86 -16.14
CA PRO A 229 25.04 3.26 -15.46
C PRO A 229 24.83 3.70 -14.01
N TRP A 230 23.58 3.84 -13.58
CA TRP A 230 23.14 4.17 -12.24
C TRP A 230 23.00 2.95 -11.32
N LEU A 231 23.17 1.72 -11.83
CA LEU A 231 23.25 0.54 -10.97
C LEU A 231 24.49 0.64 -10.06
N PRO A 232 24.40 0.15 -8.80
CA PRO A 232 25.49 0.32 -7.81
C PRO A 232 26.67 -0.64 -8.01
N PHE A 233 26.87 -1.16 -9.23
CA PHE A 233 27.97 -2.05 -9.61
C PHE A 233 28.34 -1.90 -11.08
N SER A 234 29.57 -2.25 -11.41
CA SER A 234 30.04 -2.26 -12.79
C SER A 234 29.65 -3.54 -13.53
N PRO A 235 29.67 -3.54 -14.88
CA PRO A 235 29.50 -4.78 -15.66
C PRO A 235 30.54 -5.87 -15.34
N ALA A 236 31.75 -5.47 -14.90
CA ALA A 236 32.79 -6.41 -14.48
C ALA A 236 32.43 -7.12 -13.18
N ASP A 237 31.98 -6.36 -12.18
CA ASP A 237 31.53 -6.89 -10.89
C ASP A 237 30.34 -7.86 -11.07
N LEU A 238 29.42 -7.53 -11.98
CA LEU A 238 28.29 -8.38 -12.30
C LEU A 238 28.72 -9.71 -12.93
N ARG A 239 29.68 -9.71 -13.87
CA ARG A 239 30.18 -10.95 -14.47
C ARG A 239 30.86 -11.84 -13.44
N GLU A 240 31.67 -11.25 -12.55
CA GLU A 240 32.29 -11.99 -11.45
C GLU A 240 31.22 -12.62 -10.55
N TYR A 241 30.23 -11.82 -10.15
CA TYR A 241 29.13 -12.28 -9.29
C TYR A 241 28.29 -13.41 -9.93
N ILE A 242 27.96 -13.31 -11.22
CA ILE A 242 27.29 -14.38 -11.96
C ILE A 242 28.08 -15.67 -11.89
N THR A 243 29.40 -15.59 -12.05
CA THR A 243 30.30 -16.78 -11.94
C THR A 243 30.25 -17.34 -10.52
N GLN A 244 30.35 -16.50 -9.48
CA GLN A 244 30.26 -16.94 -8.09
C GLN A 244 28.91 -17.56 -7.70
N LEU A 245 27.82 -17.17 -8.37
CA LEU A 245 26.49 -17.73 -8.12
C LEU A 245 26.25 -19.04 -8.91
N THR A 246 26.78 -19.14 -10.11
CA THR A 246 26.47 -20.28 -11.01
C THR A 246 27.49 -21.42 -10.96
N GLN A 247 28.69 -21.22 -10.41
CA GLN A 247 29.78 -22.16 -10.36
C GLN A 247 30.30 -22.35 -8.94
N ALA A 248 30.76 -23.59 -8.63
CA ALA A 248 31.45 -23.85 -7.39
C ALA A 248 32.93 -23.45 -7.44
N GLY A 249 33.58 -23.30 -6.29
CA GLY A 249 35.01 -23.02 -6.17
C GLY A 249 35.42 -21.60 -6.51
N GLN A 250 34.47 -20.65 -6.50
CA GLN A 250 34.70 -19.23 -6.84
C GLN A 250 34.80 -18.31 -5.61
N ALA A 251 34.94 -18.88 -4.41
CA ALA A 251 35.09 -18.08 -3.20
C ALA A 251 36.39 -17.27 -3.22
N SER A 252 36.30 -15.96 -3.04
CA SER A 252 37.46 -15.10 -2.86
C SER A 252 38.00 -15.21 -1.43
N SER A 253 39.29 -14.81 -1.23
CA SER A 253 39.91 -14.83 0.09
C SER A 253 39.06 -14.06 1.14
N GLY A 254 38.73 -14.77 2.23
CA GLY A 254 37.93 -14.16 3.33
C GLY A 254 36.42 -14.42 3.25
N VAL A 255 35.93 -15.04 2.18
CA VAL A 255 34.52 -15.44 2.03
C VAL A 255 34.35 -16.92 2.39
N SER A 256 33.50 -17.24 3.35
CA SER A 256 33.31 -18.60 3.85
C SER A 256 32.59 -19.53 2.85
N TYR A 257 31.76 -18.99 1.96
CA TYR A 257 31.04 -19.71 0.90
C TYR A 257 30.58 -18.74 -0.19
N THR A 258 30.27 -19.29 -1.38
CA THR A 258 29.47 -18.59 -2.40
C THR A 258 28.13 -19.27 -2.58
N TYR A 259 27.16 -18.60 -3.22
CA TYR A 259 25.89 -19.25 -3.57
C TYR A 259 26.14 -20.41 -4.56
N GLY A 260 27.12 -20.28 -5.46
CA GLY A 260 27.53 -21.37 -6.37
C GLY A 260 28.04 -22.59 -5.62
N ASP A 261 28.82 -22.44 -4.56
CA ASP A 261 29.26 -23.59 -3.74
C ASP A 261 28.05 -24.31 -3.13
N ARG A 262 27.08 -23.56 -2.59
CA ARG A 262 25.85 -24.13 -2.01
C ARG A 262 24.96 -24.80 -3.09
N LEU A 263 24.91 -24.27 -4.31
CA LEU A 263 24.11 -24.80 -5.40
C LEU A 263 24.77 -25.97 -6.14
N ARG A 264 26.09 -25.89 -6.40
CA ARG A 264 26.81 -26.82 -7.28
C ARG A 264 27.69 -27.87 -6.55
N ALA A 265 27.96 -27.58 -5.25
CA ALA A 265 28.77 -28.49 -4.42
C ALA A 265 28.18 -28.57 -2.99
N TYR A 266 26.87 -28.74 -2.87
CA TYR A 266 26.17 -28.80 -1.59
C TYR A 266 26.77 -29.85 -0.66
N ALA A 267 27.07 -29.45 0.59
CA ALA A 267 27.80 -30.27 1.55
C ALA A 267 29.11 -30.87 0.96
N GLY A 268 29.77 -30.12 0.06
CA GLY A 268 31.03 -30.47 -0.57
C GLY A 268 30.95 -31.53 -1.69
N LYS A 269 29.77 -32.03 -2.06
CA LYS A 269 29.65 -33.17 -2.96
C LYS A 269 28.52 -33.13 -3.99
N PHE A 270 27.38 -32.50 -3.67
CA PHE A 270 26.15 -32.69 -4.42
C PHE A 270 25.83 -31.48 -5.30
N ASP A 271 25.78 -31.68 -6.62
CA ASP A 271 25.34 -30.68 -7.58
C ASP A 271 23.80 -30.67 -7.66
N GLN A 272 23.17 -29.75 -6.92
CA GLN A 272 21.72 -29.59 -6.88
C GLN A 272 21.13 -29.11 -8.22
N ILE A 273 21.90 -28.33 -8.99
CA ILE A 273 21.44 -27.83 -10.30
C ILE A 273 21.43 -28.92 -11.34
N ALA A 274 22.47 -29.77 -11.35
CA ALA A 274 22.49 -30.98 -12.22
C ALA A 274 21.32 -31.91 -11.87
N ALA A 275 21.02 -32.10 -10.59
CA ALA A 275 19.90 -32.91 -10.15
C ALA A 275 18.54 -32.31 -10.58
N ILE A 276 18.35 -31.00 -10.52
CA ILE A 276 17.16 -30.29 -11.04
C ILE A 276 16.99 -30.53 -12.54
N VAL A 277 18.05 -30.35 -13.31
CA VAL A 277 18.04 -30.63 -14.78
C VAL A 277 17.67 -32.05 -15.08
N GLN A 278 18.27 -33.03 -14.38
CA GLN A 278 17.97 -34.44 -14.55
C GLN A 278 16.51 -34.79 -14.20
N ASP A 279 15.99 -34.26 -13.06
CA ASP A 279 14.61 -34.50 -12.63
C ASP A 279 13.61 -33.96 -13.66
N LEU A 280 13.80 -32.74 -14.16
CA LEU A 280 12.92 -32.10 -15.15
C LEU A 280 13.00 -32.73 -16.53
N ARG A 281 14.18 -33.31 -16.94
CA ARG A 281 14.32 -34.12 -18.15
C ARG A 281 13.53 -35.42 -18.07
N GLN A 282 13.55 -36.06 -16.91
CA GLN A 282 12.81 -37.29 -16.68
C GLN A 282 11.31 -37.06 -16.49
N ASN A 283 10.93 -35.95 -15.85
CA ASN A 283 9.57 -35.65 -15.56
C ASN A 283 9.31 -34.12 -15.61
N ALA A 284 8.90 -33.63 -16.76
CA ALA A 284 8.64 -32.21 -16.99
C ALA A 284 7.56 -31.59 -16.06
N VAL A 285 6.70 -32.39 -15.45
CA VAL A 285 5.69 -31.95 -14.49
C VAL A 285 6.13 -32.06 -13.03
N SER A 286 7.40 -32.42 -12.77
CA SER A 286 7.95 -32.53 -11.42
C SER A 286 7.77 -31.23 -10.61
N ARG A 287 7.54 -31.42 -9.32
CA ARG A 287 7.47 -30.33 -8.31
C ARG A 287 8.58 -30.43 -7.29
N ARG A 288 9.57 -31.31 -7.52
CA ARG A 288 10.72 -31.57 -6.64
C ARG A 288 12.00 -30.86 -7.06
N ALA A 289 11.94 -30.06 -8.14
CA ALA A 289 13.08 -29.33 -8.67
C ALA A 289 13.42 -28.14 -7.74
N VAL A 290 13.96 -28.46 -6.56
CA VAL A 290 14.30 -27.51 -5.48
C VAL A 290 15.78 -27.69 -5.14
N ALA A 291 16.51 -26.57 -5.01
CA ALA A 291 17.83 -26.48 -4.42
C ALA A 291 17.75 -25.67 -3.13
N THR A 292 18.28 -26.17 -2.02
CA THR A 292 18.37 -25.46 -0.76
C THR A 292 19.80 -24.98 -0.52
N LEU A 293 19.94 -23.74 -0.07
CA LEU A 293 21.23 -23.17 0.29
C LEU A 293 21.40 -23.12 1.81
N TRP A 294 20.28 -22.97 2.54
CA TRP A 294 20.27 -22.96 3.98
C TRP A 294 20.56 -24.34 4.56
N GLN A 295 21.57 -24.43 5.41
CA GLN A 295 21.96 -25.64 6.15
C GLN A 295 21.70 -25.38 7.64
N PRO A 296 20.58 -25.86 8.22
CA PRO A 296 20.17 -25.47 9.58
C PRO A 296 21.22 -25.73 10.67
N GLN A 297 21.98 -26.80 10.54
CA GLN A 297 23.01 -27.17 11.53
C GLN A 297 24.20 -26.20 11.53
N GLU A 298 24.56 -25.65 10.36
CA GLU A 298 25.70 -24.77 10.20
C GLU A 298 25.28 -23.29 10.28
N ASP A 299 24.20 -22.93 9.61
CA ASP A 299 23.84 -21.53 9.36
C ASP A 299 23.08 -20.88 10.52
N SER A 300 22.41 -21.68 11.40
CA SER A 300 21.64 -21.12 12.53
C SER A 300 22.50 -20.37 13.54
N SER A 301 23.78 -20.73 13.66
CA SER A 301 24.74 -20.10 14.57
C SER A 301 25.88 -19.35 13.85
N ALA A 302 25.88 -19.37 12.51
CA ALA A 302 26.92 -18.72 11.75
C ALA A 302 26.82 -17.18 11.86
N PRO A 303 27.94 -16.44 11.94
CA PRO A 303 27.91 -14.99 12.02
C PRO A 303 27.37 -14.34 10.72
N ASN A 304 27.60 -14.97 9.57
CA ASN A 304 27.19 -14.50 8.24
C ASN A 304 26.52 -15.64 7.45
N PRO A 305 25.32 -16.08 7.81
CA PRO A 305 24.62 -17.13 7.10
C PRO A 305 24.06 -16.66 5.75
N PRO A 306 23.82 -17.57 4.77
CA PRO A 306 23.30 -17.19 3.47
C PRO A 306 21.95 -16.46 3.55
N CYS A 307 21.81 -15.39 2.78
CA CYS A 307 20.54 -14.68 2.64
C CYS A 307 19.60 -15.43 1.68
N LEU A 308 20.11 -15.99 0.58
CA LEU A 308 19.38 -16.87 -0.32
C LEU A 308 19.20 -18.25 0.34
N CYS A 309 17.96 -18.63 0.62
CA CYS A 309 17.65 -19.87 1.33
C CYS A 309 17.35 -21.03 0.40
N LEU A 310 16.62 -20.78 -0.68
CA LEU A 310 16.26 -21.80 -1.66
C LEU A 310 16.03 -21.21 -3.05
N VAL A 311 16.18 -22.07 -4.05
CA VAL A 311 15.78 -21.84 -5.44
C VAL A 311 14.90 -23.01 -5.87
N GLN A 312 13.75 -22.71 -6.48
CA GLN A 312 12.84 -23.70 -7.02
C GLN A 312 12.53 -23.39 -8.47
N THR A 313 12.47 -24.42 -9.31
CA THR A 313 12.09 -24.28 -10.71
C THR A 313 10.82 -25.05 -11.04
N ARG A 314 10.08 -24.54 -12.02
CA ARG A 314 8.88 -25.17 -12.52
C ARG A 314 8.82 -25.07 -14.04
N LEU A 315 8.59 -26.18 -14.71
CA LEU A 315 8.36 -26.21 -16.14
C LEU A 315 6.85 -26.22 -16.44
N ARG A 316 6.40 -25.32 -17.31
CA ARG A 316 5.02 -25.22 -17.78
C ARG A 316 5.04 -24.71 -19.23
N ASP A 317 4.34 -25.40 -20.13
CA ASP A 317 4.19 -25.01 -21.53
C ASP A 317 5.54 -24.69 -22.24
N LYS A 318 6.55 -25.53 -21.99
CA LYS A 318 7.95 -25.35 -22.45
C LYS A 318 8.60 -24.03 -21.99
N GLN A 319 8.15 -23.51 -20.88
CA GLN A 319 8.73 -22.33 -20.23
C GLN A 319 9.18 -22.67 -18.81
N LEU A 320 10.40 -22.26 -18.45
CA LEU A 320 10.97 -22.48 -17.13
C LEU A 320 10.76 -21.25 -16.25
N PHE A 321 10.02 -21.41 -15.19
CA PHE A 321 9.86 -20.44 -14.11
C PHE A 321 10.89 -20.71 -13.02
N LEU A 322 11.49 -19.66 -12.46
CA LEU A 322 12.43 -19.79 -11.34
C LEU A 322 11.93 -18.90 -10.20
N THR A 323 11.81 -19.49 -9.00
CA THR A 323 11.49 -18.77 -7.76
C THR A 323 12.66 -18.89 -6.81
N ALA A 324 13.13 -17.77 -6.27
CA ALA A 324 14.16 -17.68 -5.24
C ALA A 324 13.58 -17.06 -3.96
N TYR A 325 13.96 -17.58 -2.80
CA TYR A 325 13.53 -17.09 -1.50
C TYR A 325 14.74 -16.60 -0.69
N PHE A 326 14.69 -15.31 -0.31
CA PHE A 326 15.67 -14.66 0.56
C PHE A 326 15.04 -14.40 1.93
N ARG A 327 15.70 -14.86 3.01
CA ARG A 327 15.28 -14.55 4.39
C ARG A 327 15.50 -13.09 4.76
N SER A 328 16.54 -12.46 4.18
CA SER A 328 16.95 -11.08 4.39
C SER A 328 17.57 -10.57 3.08
N HIS A 329 17.18 -9.40 2.60
CA HIS A 329 17.60 -8.95 1.29
C HIS A 329 17.84 -7.44 1.31
N ASP A 330 19.11 -7.04 1.24
CA ASP A 330 19.50 -5.66 0.99
C ASP A 330 19.12 -5.29 -0.45
N ILE A 331 18.08 -4.46 -0.57
CA ILE A 331 17.52 -4.13 -1.88
C ILE A 331 18.42 -3.14 -2.62
N TYR A 332 19.02 -2.19 -1.91
CA TYR A 332 19.85 -1.18 -2.56
C TYR A 332 21.16 -1.75 -3.09
N ARG A 333 21.90 -2.53 -2.28
CA ARG A 333 23.25 -2.98 -2.63
C ARG A 333 23.30 -4.35 -3.32
N ALA A 334 22.38 -5.27 -2.97
CA ALA A 334 22.51 -6.65 -3.39
C ALA A 334 21.42 -7.14 -4.36
N TRP A 335 20.20 -6.65 -4.26
CA TRP A 335 19.05 -7.22 -4.97
C TRP A 335 19.24 -7.30 -6.49
N ALA A 336 19.68 -6.22 -7.13
CA ALA A 336 19.81 -6.20 -8.59
C ALA A 336 20.86 -7.19 -9.07
N MET A 337 22.01 -7.29 -8.38
CA MET A 337 23.07 -8.23 -8.69
C MET A 337 22.61 -9.67 -8.49
N ASN A 338 21.89 -9.95 -7.40
CA ASN A 338 21.26 -11.25 -7.15
C ASN A 338 20.24 -11.61 -8.25
N ALA A 339 19.41 -10.67 -8.68
CA ALA A 339 18.41 -10.91 -9.72
C ALA A 339 19.05 -11.28 -11.07
N TYR A 340 20.09 -10.57 -11.48
CA TYR A 340 20.85 -10.91 -12.70
C TYR A 340 21.56 -12.26 -12.58
N GLY A 341 22.16 -12.58 -11.42
CA GLY A 341 22.76 -13.88 -11.17
C GLY A 341 21.74 -15.02 -11.25
N LEU A 342 20.57 -14.85 -10.65
CA LEU A 342 19.47 -15.82 -10.71
C LEU A 342 18.91 -15.95 -12.13
N ARG A 343 18.84 -14.86 -12.91
CA ARG A 343 18.44 -14.91 -14.31
C ARG A 343 19.45 -15.69 -15.16
N ALA A 344 20.73 -15.51 -14.93
CA ALA A 344 21.78 -16.29 -15.57
C ALA A 344 21.67 -17.80 -15.23
N LEU A 345 21.41 -18.13 -13.97
CA LEU A 345 21.15 -19.51 -13.53
C LEU A 345 19.90 -20.09 -14.22
N GLN A 346 18.82 -19.32 -14.30
CA GLN A 346 17.58 -19.74 -14.98
C GLN A 346 17.83 -20.01 -16.46
N ILE A 347 18.58 -19.14 -17.14
CA ILE A 347 18.95 -19.32 -18.55
C ILE A 347 19.82 -20.56 -18.73
N PHE A 348 20.79 -20.80 -17.83
CA PHE A 348 21.59 -22.00 -17.84
C PHE A 348 20.73 -23.29 -17.79
N ILE A 349 19.80 -23.35 -16.83
CA ILE A 349 18.90 -24.51 -16.68
C ILE A 349 17.98 -24.64 -17.91
N SER A 350 17.48 -23.51 -18.43
CA SER A 350 16.60 -23.49 -19.62
C SER A 350 17.32 -24.04 -20.86
N ASN A 351 18.58 -23.65 -21.09
CA ASN A 351 19.39 -24.13 -22.19
C ASN A 351 19.66 -25.66 -22.08
N GLU A 352 19.95 -26.14 -20.86
CA GLU A 352 20.12 -27.59 -20.61
C GLU A 352 18.84 -28.38 -20.90
N LEU A 353 17.67 -27.78 -20.73
CA LEU A 353 16.37 -28.40 -20.97
C LEU A 353 15.80 -28.13 -22.36
N GLU A 354 16.45 -27.31 -23.17
CA GLU A 354 15.97 -26.84 -24.49
C GLU A 354 14.59 -26.18 -24.42
N VAL A 355 14.39 -25.33 -23.42
CA VAL A 355 13.13 -24.57 -23.17
C VAL A 355 13.39 -23.09 -23.02
N LEU A 356 12.33 -22.26 -23.02
CA LEU A 356 12.45 -20.83 -22.81
C LEU A 356 12.50 -20.49 -21.31
N ALA A 357 13.35 -19.54 -20.92
CA ALA A 357 13.29 -18.92 -19.61
C ALA A 357 12.10 -17.96 -19.54
N SER A 358 11.22 -18.16 -18.55
CA SER A 358 10.01 -17.35 -18.32
C SER A 358 10.20 -16.38 -17.15
N ASP A 359 9.17 -16.20 -16.30
CA ASP A 359 9.23 -15.31 -15.17
C ASP A 359 10.33 -15.70 -14.18
N LEU A 360 11.07 -14.70 -13.72
CA LEU A 360 11.94 -14.79 -12.55
C LEU A 360 11.18 -14.21 -11.35
N ILE A 361 10.97 -15.03 -10.32
CA ILE A 361 10.26 -14.67 -9.11
C ILE A 361 11.25 -14.60 -7.94
N ILE A 362 11.30 -13.48 -7.23
CA ILE A 362 12.14 -13.29 -6.05
C ILE A 362 11.25 -12.91 -4.88
N VAL A 363 11.26 -13.73 -3.84
CA VAL A 363 10.59 -13.46 -2.57
C VAL A 363 11.65 -13.00 -1.58
N SER A 364 11.51 -11.76 -1.11
CA SER A 364 12.38 -11.15 -0.09
C SER A 364 11.56 -11.03 1.20
N HIS A 365 11.81 -11.91 2.19
CA HIS A 365 11.07 -11.90 3.44
C HIS A 365 11.29 -10.59 4.19
N SER A 366 12.54 -10.23 4.47
CA SER A 366 12.93 -8.91 4.95
C SER A 366 13.56 -8.14 3.78
N ALA A 367 12.78 -7.36 3.05
CA ALA A 367 13.24 -6.48 1.99
C ALA A 367 13.57 -5.12 2.57
N HIS A 368 14.86 -4.74 2.64
CA HIS A 368 15.26 -3.55 3.38
C HIS A 368 16.31 -2.69 2.66
N ILE A 369 16.40 -1.43 3.10
CA ILE A 369 17.43 -0.45 2.75
C ILE A 369 17.96 0.13 4.05
N TYR A 370 19.27 0.03 4.26
CA TYR A 370 19.93 0.58 5.45
C TYR A 370 19.98 2.10 5.45
N ALA A 371 20.00 2.70 6.63
CA ALA A 371 19.97 4.16 6.82
C ALA A 371 21.08 4.90 6.09
N TYR A 372 22.27 4.32 6.00
CA TYR A 372 23.41 4.92 5.30
C TYR A 372 23.23 4.99 3.76
N ASP A 373 22.25 4.30 3.19
CA ASP A 373 21.93 4.33 1.76
C ASP A 373 20.66 5.15 1.43
N TRP A 374 19.91 5.66 2.42
CA TRP A 374 18.65 6.37 2.18
C TRP A 374 18.80 7.61 1.29
N GLU A 375 19.84 8.40 1.53
CA GLU A 375 20.09 9.60 0.69
C GLU A 375 20.39 9.23 -0.76
N ALA A 376 21.21 8.19 -0.97
CA ALA A 376 21.54 7.70 -2.30
C ALA A 376 20.31 7.08 -3.00
N ALA A 377 19.51 6.33 -2.27
CA ALA A 377 18.26 5.76 -2.75
C ALA A 377 17.26 6.86 -3.15
N GLN A 378 17.15 7.93 -2.36
CA GLN A 378 16.28 9.06 -2.67
C GLN A 378 16.72 9.79 -3.95
N LYS A 379 18.01 10.06 -4.11
CA LYS A 379 18.58 10.66 -5.33
C LYS A 379 18.31 9.79 -6.56
N LEU A 380 18.43 8.47 -6.41
CA LEU A 380 18.17 7.53 -7.50
C LEU A 380 16.69 7.57 -7.94
N ILE A 381 15.75 7.60 -6.98
CA ILE A 381 14.32 7.76 -7.24
C ILE A 381 14.04 9.06 -8.00
N GLU A 382 14.58 10.17 -7.54
CA GLU A 382 14.35 11.48 -8.14
C GLU A 382 14.89 11.56 -9.57
N ALA A 383 16.06 10.98 -9.81
CA ALA A 383 16.70 11.02 -11.11
C ALA A 383 16.04 10.08 -12.15
N HIS A 384 15.56 8.90 -11.73
CA HIS A 384 15.20 7.85 -12.68
C HIS A 384 13.76 7.33 -12.55
N TYR A 385 13.19 7.27 -11.34
CA TYR A 385 11.85 6.73 -11.16
C TYR A 385 10.75 7.74 -11.53
N ARG A 386 10.86 8.99 -11.09
CA ARG A 386 9.87 10.05 -11.37
C ARG A 386 9.80 10.47 -12.84
N GLN A 387 10.87 10.22 -13.60
CA GLN A 387 10.91 10.51 -15.04
C GLN A 387 10.33 9.37 -15.89
N SER A 388 10.18 8.18 -15.35
CA SER A 388 9.54 7.08 -16.04
C SER A 388 8.02 7.26 -15.96
N ASN A 389 7.44 7.86 -17.02
CA ASN A 389 5.98 7.86 -17.16
C ASN A 389 5.45 6.42 -17.01
N PRO A 390 4.42 6.20 -16.19
CA PRO A 390 3.78 4.90 -16.12
C PRO A 390 3.23 4.56 -17.51
N ARG A 391 3.97 3.72 -18.25
CA ARG A 391 3.43 3.14 -19.48
C ARG A 391 2.32 2.20 -19.06
N ALA A 392 1.17 2.31 -19.72
CA ALA A 392 0.10 1.33 -19.57
C ALA A 392 0.70 -0.06 -19.85
N THR A 393 0.73 -0.90 -18.82
CA THR A 393 1.11 -2.31 -18.95
C THR A 393 -0.15 -3.09 -19.31
N HIS A 394 -0.03 -4.08 -20.18
CA HIS A 394 -1.14 -4.99 -20.43
C HIS A 394 -1.47 -5.75 -19.14
N ASP A 395 -2.74 -5.70 -18.74
CA ASP A 395 -3.22 -6.54 -17.65
C ASP A 395 -3.12 -8.02 -18.08
N PRO A 396 -2.40 -8.88 -17.34
CA PRO A 396 -2.30 -10.30 -17.69
C PRO A 396 -3.64 -11.04 -17.64
N ARG A 397 -4.68 -10.45 -17.05
CA ARG A 397 -6.04 -10.98 -17.05
C ARG A 397 -6.86 -10.54 -18.26
N GLY A 398 -6.28 -9.72 -19.16
CA GLY A 398 -6.88 -9.33 -20.41
C GLY A 398 -7.40 -7.90 -20.47
N SER A 399 -8.26 -7.63 -21.43
CA SER A 399 -8.80 -6.30 -21.74
C SER A 399 -10.32 -6.26 -21.67
N PHE A 400 -10.87 -5.05 -21.55
CA PHE A 400 -12.31 -4.83 -21.41
C PHE A 400 -12.78 -3.80 -22.42
N VAL A 401 -13.86 -4.14 -23.14
CA VAL A 401 -14.54 -3.24 -24.06
C VAL A 401 -15.89 -2.85 -23.47
N ILE A 402 -16.08 -1.55 -23.27
CA ILE A 402 -17.28 -0.97 -22.67
C ILE A 402 -18.18 -0.43 -23.78
N SER A 403 -19.47 -0.72 -23.70
CA SER A 403 -20.50 -0.21 -24.59
C SER A 403 -21.76 0.17 -23.83
N VAL A 404 -22.56 1.04 -24.44
CA VAL A 404 -23.89 1.42 -23.95
C VAL A 404 -24.93 0.72 -24.86
N GLU A 405 -25.76 -0.11 -24.25
CA GLU A 405 -26.91 -0.78 -24.87
C GLU A 405 -28.20 -0.04 -24.48
N ASP A 406 -29.32 -0.29 -25.15
CA ASP A 406 -30.60 0.41 -24.92
C ASP A 406 -31.09 0.37 -23.46
N THR A 407 -30.81 -0.71 -22.76
CA THR A 407 -31.33 -0.94 -21.38
C THR A 407 -30.24 -1.05 -20.31
N ALA A 408 -28.96 -1.08 -20.68
CA ALA A 408 -27.85 -1.31 -19.76
C ALA A 408 -26.50 -0.87 -20.36
N LEU A 409 -25.52 -0.77 -19.49
CA LEU A 409 -24.11 -0.78 -19.84
C LEU A 409 -23.65 -2.22 -20.01
N ALA A 410 -22.85 -2.51 -21.03
CA ALA A 410 -22.23 -3.80 -21.26
C ALA A 410 -20.71 -3.71 -21.23
N VAL A 411 -20.06 -4.71 -20.65
CA VAL A 411 -18.59 -4.81 -20.63
C VAL A 411 -18.20 -6.21 -21.10
N GLN A 412 -17.51 -6.28 -22.21
CA GLN A 412 -16.95 -7.52 -22.76
C GLN A 412 -15.52 -7.71 -22.26
N HIS A 413 -15.24 -8.85 -21.66
CA HIS A 413 -13.91 -9.25 -21.21
C HIS A 413 -13.25 -10.16 -22.24
N PHE A 414 -12.04 -9.81 -22.64
CA PHE A 414 -11.23 -10.57 -23.59
C PHE A 414 -9.94 -11.04 -22.95
N SER A 415 -9.45 -12.24 -23.30
CA SER A 415 -8.13 -12.71 -22.91
C SER A 415 -7.02 -11.86 -23.54
N PRO A 416 -5.76 -11.97 -23.07
CA PRO A 416 -4.62 -11.27 -23.70
C PRO A 416 -4.47 -11.56 -25.20
N GLU A 417 -4.91 -12.75 -25.66
CA GLU A 417 -4.90 -13.18 -27.06
C GLU A 417 -6.12 -12.70 -27.85
N GLY A 418 -7.01 -11.92 -27.22
CA GLY A 418 -8.22 -11.35 -27.87
C GLY A 418 -9.42 -12.29 -27.92
N LYS A 419 -9.41 -13.44 -27.21
CA LYS A 419 -10.56 -14.33 -27.14
C LYS A 419 -11.59 -13.77 -26.16
N HIS A 420 -12.86 -13.63 -26.61
CA HIS A 420 -13.97 -13.25 -25.74
C HIS A 420 -14.17 -14.30 -24.64
N LEU A 421 -14.19 -13.86 -23.39
CA LEU A 421 -14.36 -14.71 -22.20
C LEU A 421 -15.78 -14.64 -21.65
N GLN A 422 -16.27 -13.43 -21.39
CA GLN A 422 -17.61 -13.20 -20.85
C GLN A 422 -18.07 -11.76 -21.05
N THR A 423 -19.36 -11.51 -20.83
CA THR A 423 -19.96 -10.17 -20.89
C THR A 423 -20.71 -9.88 -19.60
N PHE A 424 -20.42 -8.74 -18.99
CA PHE A 424 -21.12 -8.22 -17.81
C PHE A 424 -22.13 -7.15 -18.25
N ARG A 425 -23.29 -7.08 -17.57
CA ARG A 425 -24.31 -6.06 -17.81
C ARG A 425 -24.85 -5.52 -16.50
N ALA A 426 -24.98 -4.21 -16.40
CA ALA A 426 -25.67 -3.52 -15.32
C ALA A 426 -26.05 -2.09 -15.74
N GLN A 427 -26.93 -1.44 -14.99
CA GLN A 427 -27.38 -0.07 -15.27
C GLN A 427 -26.48 1.00 -14.62
N THR A 428 -25.50 0.61 -13.81
CA THR A 428 -24.62 1.56 -13.09
C THR A 428 -23.16 1.14 -13.15
N ALA A 429 -22.27 2.12 -13.26
CA ALA A 429 -20.82 1.96 -13.19
C ALA A 429 -20.40 1.25 -11.90
N ARG A 430 -20.98 1.64 -10.77
CA ARG A 430 -20.70 1.05 -9.45
C ARG A 430 -20.92 -0.47 -9.44
N LYS A 431 -22.03 -0.96 -10.04
CA LYS A 431 -22.33 -2.39 -10.07
C LYS A 431 -21.37 -3.15 -11.00
N LEU A 432 -21.04 -2.57 -12.16
CA LEU A 432 -20.06 -3.14 -13.08
C LEU A 432 -18.65 -3.16 -12.47
N SER A 433 -18.21 -2.07 -11.82
CA SER A 433 -16.91 -2.05 -11.13
C SER A 433 -16.79 -3.19 -10.12
N ALA A 434 -17.84 -3.44 -9.32
CA ALA A 434 -17.85 -4.57 -8.38
C ALA A 434 -17.74 -5.93 -9.08
N PHE A 435 -18.38 -6.11 -10.24
CA PHE A 435 -18.27 -7.34 -11.03
C PHE A 435 -16.88 -7.52 -11.64
N LEU A 436 -16.23 -6.44 -12.10
CA LEU A 436 -14.94 -6.49 -12.79
C LEU A 436 -13.75 -6.65 -11.84
N THR A 437 -13.85 -6.16 -10.61
CA THR A 437 -12.74 -6.18 -9.64
C THR A 437 -11.98 -7.51 -9.56
N PRO A 438 -12.62 -8.71 -9.51
CA PRO A 438 -11.90 -9.98 -9.46
C PRO A 438 -11.13 -10.33 -10.74
N PHE A 439 -11.43 -9.67 -11.86
CA PHE A 439 -10.86 -9.95 -13.18
C PHE A 439 -9.79 -8.94 -13.61
N ILE A 440 -9.37 -8.04 -12.72
CA ILE A 440 -8.35 -7.02 -12.98
C ILE A 440 -7.19 -7.28 -12.01
N SER A 441 -5.95 -7.26 -12.51
CA SER A 441 -4.76 -7.41 -11.68
C SER A 441 -3.90 -6.15 -11.59
N ASP A 442 -4.09 -5.21 -12.52
CA ASP A 442 -3.36 -3.94 -12.56
C ASP A 442 -4.23 -2.81 -11.99
N ILE A 443 -3.70 -2.10 -10.97
CA ILE A 443 -4.43 -1.01 -10.30
C ILE A 443 -4.67 0.17 -11.23
N ALA A 444 -3.72 0.52 -12.11
CA ALA A 444 -3.90 1.61 -13.06
C ALA A 444 -4.99 1.27 -14.08
N HIS A 445 -5.06 0.00 -14.52
CA HIS A 445 -6.14 -0.50 -15.36
C HIS A 445 -7.50 -0.43 -14.64
N ALA A 446 -7.55 -0.77 -13.35
CA ALA A 446 -8.79 -0.66 -12.56
C ALA A 446 -9.28 0.79 -12.45
N ILE A 447 -8.36 1.75 -12.22
CA ILE A 447 -8.69 3.18 -12.16
C ILE A 447 -9.21 3.67 -13.51
N TYR A 448 -8.53 3.33 -14.59
CA TYR A 448 -8.94 3.66 -15.97
C TYR A 448 -10.35 3.12 -16.28
N LEU A 449 -10.60 1.85 -16.00
CA LEU A 449 -11.93 1.25 -16.22
C LEU A 449 -13.02 1.92 -15.38
N GLY A 450 -12.72 2.29 -14.13
CA GLY A 450 -13.65 3.03 -13.29
C GLY A 450 -14.06 4.37 -13.89
N GLN A 451 -13.10 5.12 -14.47
CA GLN A 451 -13.36 6.37 -15.18
C GLN A 451 -14.21 6.16 -16.44
N GLU A 452 -13.87 5.17 -17.27
CA GLU A 452 -14.59 4.85 -18.49
C GLU A 452 -16.02 4.36 -18.18
N LEU A 453 -16.21 3.54 -17.16
CA LEU A 453 -17.54 3.11 -16.74
C LEU A 453 -18.42 4.28 -16.28
N GLN A 454 -17.83 5.25 -15.54
CA GLN A 454 -18.56 6.45 -15.13
C GLN A 454 -18.97 7.31 -16.32
N LYS A 455 -18.10 7.46 -17.33
CA LYS A 455 -18.41 8.14 -18.59
C LYS A 455 -19.56 7.42 -19.32
N ALA A 456 -19.50 6.09 -19.42
CA ALA A 456 -20.54 5.29 -20.05
C ALA A 456 -21.89 5.43 -19.32
N GLU A 457 -21.91 5.45 -17.98
CA GLU A 457 -23.13 5.67 -17.21
C GLU A 457 -23.75 7.06 -17.43
N ILE A 458 -22.93 8.10 -17.50
CA ILE A 458 -23.40 9.46 -17.81
C ILE A 458 -24.02 9.48 -19.21
N ALA A 459 -23.38 8.85 -20.22
CA ALA A 459 -23.92 8.75 -21.56
C ALA A 459 -25.25 8.03 -21.60
N PHE A 460 -25.33 6.86 -20.96
CA PHE A 460 -26.55 6.07 -20.86
C PHE A 460 -27.72 6.86 -20.27
N ARG A 461 -27.48 7.55 -19.14
CA ARG A 461 -28.54 8.33 -18.45
C ARG A 461 -28.99 9.56 -19.23
N LYS A 462 -28.11 10.16 -20.04
CA LYS A 462 -28.38 11.38 -20.80
C LYS A 462 -28.74 11.10 -22.27
N GLY A 463 -28.72 9.84 -22.71
CA GLY A 463 -28.94 9.47 -24.11
C GLY A 463 -27.86 10.01 -25.06
N LEU A 464 -26.60 10.11 -24.55
CA LEU A 464 -25.47 10.59 -25.34
C LEU A 464 -24.72 9.43 -25.98
N ASN A 465 -23.99 9.71 -27.08
CA ASN A 465 -23.12 8.72 -27.69
C ASN A 465 -21.88 8.49 -26.81
N TYR A 466 -21.58 7.23 -26.48
CA TYR A 466 -20.39 6.83 -25.76
C TYR A 466 -19.40 6.14 -26.68
N GLN A 467 -18.15 6.54 -26.61
CA GLN A 467 -17.03 5.85 -27.22
C GLN A 467 -15.89 5.75 -26.19
N GLN A 468 -15.42 4.54 -25.93
CA GLN A 468 -14.28 4.29 -25.05
C GLN A 468 -13.04 5.04 -25.57
N ASP A 469 -12.18 5.54 -24.68
CA ASP A 469 -10.95 6.31 -24.96
C ASP A 469 -11.16 7.68 -25.63
N LYS A 470 -12.39 8.15 -25.76
CA LYS A 470 -12.67 9.50 -26.27
C LYS A 470 -13.13 10.42 -25.16
N ASP A 471 -12.70 11.68 -25.23
CA ASP A 471 -13.19 12.71 -24.32
C ASP A 471 -14.68 12.97 -24.51
N PHE A 472 -15.37 13.25 -23.41
CA PHE A 472 -16.76 13.71 -23.46
C PHE A 472 -16.79 15.16 -23.92
N LEU A 473 -17.31 15.40 -25.09
CA LEU A 473 -17.76 16.74 -25.49
C LEU A 473 -19.18 16.92 -24.89
N LEU A 474 -19.24 17.56 -23.73
CA LEU A 474 -20.50 17.96 -23.07
C LEU A 474 -21.11 19.15 -23.80
#